data_eb7a5330e97c8913d4f8b8e85865610f
#
_entry.id   eb7a5330e97c8913d4f8b8e85865610f
#
_cell.length_a   1.000
_cell.length_b   1.000
_cell.length_c   1.000
_cell.angle_alpha   90.00
_cell.angle_beta   90.00
_cell.angle_gamma   90.00
#
_symmetry.space_group_name_H-M   'P 1'
#
loop_
_entity.id
_entity.type
_entity.pdbx_description
1 polymer ?
#
loop_
_entity_poly.entity_id
_entity_poly.type
_entity_poly.pdbx_seq_one_letter_code
_entity_poly.pdbx_strand_id
1 'polypeptide(L)'
;MLSFLFPPICPLCAKELLDKGEHICKICSKKQIFIKEPTCYSCGKSMKNQEKEYCSDCRQHPKNFERGMGLCIYQKPVTDSLAAIKYKNERKFAQYYLEEIRKRKYRELLRLKADAVIPVPIHKKKRRKRGFNQAEIFAKGIAEMLDQPMYNKDCGKNP
;
A
#
# COMPACT_ATOMS: atom_id res chain seq x y z
N MET A 1 -24.71 4.01 15.65
CA MET A 1 -25.81 3.08 15.31
C MET A 1 -25.76 2.48 13.89
N LEU A 2 -24.87 2.88 12.99
CA LEU A 2 -24.76 2.35 11.60
C LEU A 2 -23.86 1.11 11.45
N SER A 3 -23.12 0.73 12.48
CA SER A 3 -22.19 -0.42 12.43
C SER A 3 -22.90 -1.79 12.43
N PHE A 4 -24.18 -1.84 12.71
CA PHE A 4 -24.96 -3.08 12.71
C PHE A 4 -25.38 -3.51 11.29
N LEU A 5 -25.53 -2.55 10.38
CA LEU A 5 -25.93 -2.80 8.98
C LEU A 5 -24.74 -3.13 8.07
N PHE A 6 -23.53 -2.72 8.44
CA PHE A 6 -22.30 -2.95 7.66
C PHE A 6 -21.15 -3.35 8.62
N PRO A 7 -21.09 -4.61 9.05
CA PRO A 7 -20.03 -5.07 9.91
C PRO A 7 -18.67 -4.91 9.24
N PRO A 8 -17.60 -4.62 9.99
CA PRO A 8 -16.26 -4.58 9.44
C PRO A 8 -15.88 -5.95 8.88
N ILE A 9 -15.28 -5.97 7.71
CA ILE A 9 -14.85 -7.18 7.04
C ILE A 9 -13.32 -7.24 6.89
N CYS A 10 -12.78 -8.45 6.97
CA CYS A 10 -11.35 -8.70 6.81
C CYS A 10 -10.89 -8.39 5.38
N PRO A 11 -9.86 -7.52 5.18
CA PRO A 11 -9.39 -7.14 3.86
C PRO A 11 -8.82 -8.30 3.03
N LEU A 12 -8.40 -9.40 3.68
CA LEU A 12 -7.77 -10.53 2.99
C LEU A 12 -8.71 -11.70 2.67
N CYS A 13 -9.81 -11.87 3.38
CA CYS A 13 -10.74 -12.98 3.12
C CYS A 13 -12.20 -12.56 3.02
N ALA A 14 -12.51 -11.28 3.20
CA ALA A 14 -13.86 -10.70 3.17
C ALA A 14 -14.85 -11.30 4.19
N LYS A 15 -14.39 -12.05 5.20
CA LYS A 15 -15.22 -12.51 6.32
C LYS A 15 -15.40 -11.39 7.34
N GLU A 16 -16.53 -11.39 8.03
CA GLU A 16 -16.80 -10.46 9.12
C GLU A 16 -15.74 -10.53 10.22
N LEU A 17 -15.41 -9.39 10.78
CA LEU A 17 -14.54 -9.27 11.95
C LEU A 17 -15.41 -9.29 13.20
N LEU A 18 -15.08 -10.19 14.13
CA LEU A 18 -15.85 -10.38 15.36
C LEU A 18 -15.53 -9.30 16.39
N ASP A 19 -14.29 -8.82 16.40
CA ASP A 19 -13.82 -7.85 17.38
C ASP A 19 -13.81 -6.42 16.79
N LYS A 20 -14.48 -5.49 17.48
CA LYS A 20 -14.47 -4.06 17.12
C LYS A 20 -13.06 -3.50 17.34
N GLY A 21 -12.43 -3.05 16.28
CA GLY A 21 -11.07 -2.48 16.31
C GLY A 21 -10.01 -3.37 15.66
N GLU A 22 -10.30 -4.62 15.35
CA GLU A 22 -9.42 -5.43 14.51
C GLU A 22 -9.57 -5.04 13.03
N HIS A 23 -8.44 -4.91 12.34
CA HIS A 23 -8.41 -4.65 10.89
C HIS A 23 -8.17 -5.90 10.05
N ILE A 24 -7.96 -7.05 10.70
CA ILE A 24 -7.70 -8.35 10.06
C ILE A 24 -8.13 -9.50 11.00
N CYS A 25 -8.70 -10.56 10.47
CA CYS A 25 -9.11 -11.71 11.28
C CYS A 25 -7.90 -12.56 11.72
N LYS A 26 -8.05 -13.28 12.82
CA LYS A 26 -7.02 -14.16 13.44
C LYS A 26 -6.43 -15.20 12.48
N ILE A 27 -7.21 -15.69 11.51
CA ILE A 27 -6.73 -16.65 10.50
C ILE A 27 -5.82 -15.96 9.49
N CYS A 28 -6.21 -14.77 9.02
CA CYS A 28 -5.45 -14.04 8.02
C CYS A 28 -4.20 -13.36 8.60
N SER A 29 -4.19 -12.99 9.88
CA SER A 29 -3.02 -12.40 10.54
C SER A 29 -1.81 -13.35 10.56
N LYS A 30 -2.05 -14.67 10.50
CA LYS A 30 -1.00 -15.70 10.45
C LYS A 30 -0.44 -15.96 9.05
N LYS A 31 -1.03 -15.37 8.00
CA LYS A 31 -0.57 -15.59 6.62
C LYS A 31 0.73 -14.86 6.32
N GLN A 32 1.64 -15.54 5.63
CA GLN A 32 2.93 -14.99 5.20
C GLN A 32 2.76 -14.18 3.91
N ILE A 33 2.24 -12.97 4.03
CA ILE A 33 1.98 -12.08 2.89
C ILE A 33 2.99 -10.95 2.76
N PHE A 34 3.80 -10.73 3.79
CA PHE A 34 4.77 -9.64 3.81
C PHE A 34 6.09 -10.06 3.16
N ILE A 35 6.69 -9.11 2.46
CA ILE A 35 8.02 -9.28 1.88
C ILE A 35 9.03 -9.44 3.02
N LYS A 36 9.89 -10.45 2.89
CA LYS A 36 11.01 -10.73 3.82
C LYS A 36 12.33 -10.39 3.14
N GLU A 37 13.31 -10.01 3.94
CA GLU A 37 14.70 -9.89 3.49
C GLU A 37 15.27 -11.26 3.03
N PRO A 38 16.20 -11.27 2.07
CA PRO A 38 16.77 -10.09 1.40
C PRO A 38 15.85 -9.51 0.33
N THR A 39 15.92 -8.19 0.16
CA THR A 39 15.15 -7.47 -0.85
C THR A 39 16.08 -6.77 -1.86
N CYS A 40 15.60 -6.59 -3.08
CA CYS A 40 16.29 -5.81 -4.08
C CYS A 40 16.43 -4.36 -3.63
N TYR A 41 17.64 -3.84 -3.63
CA TYR A 41 17.93 -2.47 -3.20
C TYR A 41 17.16 -1.42 -4.01
N SER A 42 17.00 -1.62 -5.32
CA SER A 42 16.27 -0.69 -6.17
C SER A 42 14.75 -0.79 -6.00
N CYS A 43 14.13 -1.96 -6.22
CA CYS A 43 12.66 -2.06 -6.31
C CYS A 43 11.96 -2.64 -5.07
N GLY A 44 12.69 -3.08 -4.05
CA GLY A 44 12.13 -3.66 -2.83
C GLY A 44 11.48 -5.03 -2.99
N LYS A 45 11.64 -5.72 -4.14
CA LYS A 45 11.15 -7.07 -4.36
C LYS A 45 11.96 -8.07 -3.54
N SER A 46 11.31 -9.07 -2.92
CA SER A 46 12.00 -10.18 -2.25
C SER A 46 12.93 -10.95 -3.20
N MET A 47 14.11 -11.32 -2.73
CA MET A 47 15.10 -12.08 -3.47
C MET A 47 15.42 -13.39 -2.76
N LYS A 48 15.85 -14.40 -3.53
CA LYS A 48 16.26 -15.70 -2.98
C LYS A 48 17.73 -15.70 -2.56
N ASN A 49 18.56 -14.91 -3.24
CA ASN A 49 20.01 -14.88 -3.02
C ASN A 49 20.39 -13.65 -2.22
N GLN A 50 21.05 -13.87 -1.08
CA GLN A 50 21.52 -12.81 -0.16
C GLN A 50 22.76 -12.06 -0.68
N GLU A 51 23.55 -12.67 -1.56
CA GLU A 51 24.77 -12.06 -2.11
C GLU A 51 24.50 -11.00 -3.19
N LYS A 52 23.27 -10.95 -3.70
CA LYS A 52 22.87 -10.01 -4.76
C LYS A 52 22.12 -8.82 -4.18
N GLU A 53 22.60 -7.63 -4.50
CA GLU A 53 21.92 -6.38 -4.11
C GLU A 53 20.72 -6.06 -5.01
N TYR A 54 20.74 -6.49 -6.28
CA TYR A 54 19.73 -6.16 -7.26
C TYR A 54 19.12 -7.42 -7.89
N CYS A 55 17.81 -7.41 -8.10
CA CYS A 55 17.13 -8.47 -8.86
C CYS A 55 17.52 -8.41 -10.36
N SER A 56 17.27 -9.50 -11.09
CA SER A 56 17.61 -9.59 -12.53
C SER A 56 16.98 -8.46 -13.35
N ASP A 57 15.72 -8.11 -13.07
CA ASP A 57 15.00 -7.04 -13.77
C ASP A 57 15.65 -5.66 -13.54
N CYS A 58 15.99 -5.31 -12.30
CA CYS A 58 16.62 -4.02 -12.01
C CYS A 58 18.05 -3.91 -12.51
N ARG A 59 18.76 -5.02 -12.68
CA ARG A 59 20.08 -5.03 -13.31
C ARG A 59 19.99 -4.81 -14.83
N GLN A 60 18.99 -5.40 -15.49
CA GLN A 60 18.80 -5.24 -16.93
C GLN A 60 18.13 -3.91 -17.29
N HIS A 61 17.26 -3.41 -16.42
CA HIS A 61 16.48 -2.19 -16.63
C HIS A 61 16.65 -1.24 -15.42
N PRO A 62 17.75 -0.47 -15.36
CA PRO A 62 17.98 0.51 -14.30
C PRO A 62 16.81 1.47 -14.17
N LYS A 63 16.44 1.83 -12.95
CA LYS A 63 15.32 2.71 -12.65
C LYS A 63 15.82 4.12 -12.36
N ASN A 64 15.03 5.12 -12.73
CA ASN A 64 15.32 6.55 -12.49
C ASN A 64 14.83 7.03 -11.12
N PHE A 65 14.81 6.15 -10.13
CA PHE A 65 14.49 6.51 -8.75
C PHE A 65 15.53 5.85 -7.82
N GLU A 66 15.77 6.47 -6.69
CA GLU A 66 16.81 6.06 -5.77
C GLU A 66 16.48 4.71 -5.13
N ARG A 67 15.27 4.54 -4.61
CA ARG A 67 14.87 3.31 -3.92
C ARG A 67 13.37 3.06 -3.99
N GLY A 68 13.01 1.80 -4.20
CA GLY A 68 11.65 1.29 -4.07
C GLY A 68 11.47 0.47 -2.80
N MET A 69 10.28 0.47 -2.23
CA MET A 69 9.91 -0.35 -1.07
C MET A 69 8.67 -1.17 -1.37
N GLY A 70 8.72 -2.46 -1.04
CA GLY A 70 7.58 -3.35 -1.09
C GLY A 70 7.09 -3.70 0.32
N LEU A 71 5.78 -3.76 0.52
CA LEU A 71 5.17 -4.23 1.76
C LEU A 71 4.79 -5.70 1.67
N CYS A 72 4.02 -6.05 0.64
CA CYS A 72 3.43 -7.38 0.48
C CYS A 72 3.89 -8.07 -0.80
N ILE A 73 3.90 -9.40 -0.76
CA ILE A 73 4.07 -10.23 -1.94
C ILE A 73 2.79 -10.09 -2.79
N TYR A 74 2.93 -9.76 -4.09
CA TYR A 74 1.80 -9.53 -4.98
C TYR A 74 1.21 -10.85 -5.50
N GLN A 75 0.52 -11.55 -4.60
CA GLN A 75 -0.21 -12.80 -4.85
C GLN A 75 -1.48 -12.85 -4.01
N LYS A 76 -2.37 -13.83 -4.25
CA LYS A 76 -3.54 -14.02 -3.38
C LYS A 76 -3.10 -14.26 -1.92
N PRO A 77 -3.81 -13.69 -0.93
CA PRO A 77 -5.06 -12.91 -1.02
C PRO A 77 -4.85 -11.38 -1.23
N VAL A 78 -3.61 -10.91 -1.29
CA VAL A 78 -3.29 -9.47 -1.39
C VAL A 78 -3.84 -8.86 -2.69
N THR A 79 -3.69 -9.57 -3.81
CA THR A 79 -4.21 -9.11 -5.12
C THR A 79 -5.72 -8.93 -5.10
N ASP A 80 -6.45 -9.84 -4.46
CA ASP A 80 -7.90 -9.78 -4.35
C ASP A 80 -8.35 -8.60 -3.46
N SER A 81 -7.65 -8.36 -2.36
CA SER A 81 -7.87 -7.22 -1.48
C SER A 81 -7.63 -5.88 -2.20
N LEU A 82 -6.50 -5.75 -2.90
CA LEU A 82 -6.20 -4.55 -3.68
C LEU A 82 -7.18 -4.35 -4.85
N ALA A 83 -7.67 -5.43 -5.44
CA ALA A 83 -8.73 -5.36 -6.45
C ALA A 83 -10.05 -4.90 -5.85
N ALA A 84 -10.39 -5.32 -4.62
CA ALA A 84 -11.59 -4.86 -3.92
C ALA A 84 -11.52 -3.35 -3.63
N ILE A 85 -10.37 -2.82 -3.22
CA ILE A 85 -10.17 -1.37 -3.11
C ILE A 85 -10.43 -0.69 -4.47
N LYS A 86 -9.85 -1.21 -5.55
CA LYS A 86 -9.90 -0.58 -6.88
C LYS A 86 -11.28 -0.65 -7.56
N TYR A 87 -12.00 -1.75 -7.36
CA TYR A 87 -13.17 -2.08 -8.19
C TYR A 87 -14.47 -2.31 -7.41
N LYS A 88 -14.38 -2.60 -6.10
CA LYS A 88 -15.55 -2.82 -5.23
C LYS A 88 -15.78 -1.71 -4.21
N ASN A 89 -15.03 -0.60 -4.34
CA ASN A 89 -15.11 0.56 -3.44
C ASN A 89 -14.78 0.25 -1.95
N GLU A 90 -14.08 -0.86 -1.68
CA GLU A 90 -13.67 -1.25 -0.33
C GLU A 90 -12.47 -0.42 0.15
N ARG A 91 -12.62 0.90 0.17
CA ARG A 91 -11.54 1.85 0.56
C ARG A 91 -11.04 1.63 1.97
N LYS A 92 -11.89 1.10 2.87
CA LYS A 92 -11.54 0.76 4.26
C LYS A 92 -10.38 -0.23 4.36
N PHE A 93 -10.21 -1.10 3.36
CA PHE A 93 -9.10 -2.05 3.34
C PHE A 93 -7.72 -1.37 3.28
N ALA A 94 -7.64 -0.15 2.75
CA ALA A 94 -6.39 0.60 2.72
C ALA A 94 -5.85 0.89 4.12
N GLN A 95 -6.72 1.05 5.12
CA GLN A 95 -6.30 1.30 6.50
C GLN A 95 -5.45 0.17 7.07
N TYR A 96 -5.84 -1.08 6.82
CA TYR A 96 -5.02 -2.24 7.20
C TYR A 96 -3.60 -2.14 6.65
N TYR A 97 -3.47 -1.83 5.35
CA TYR A 97 -2.15 -1.70 4.74
C TYR A 97 -1.36 -0.50 5.27
N LEU A 98 -2.01 0.62 5.56
CA LEU A 98 -1.37 1.79 6.16
C LEU A 98 -0.83 1.50 7.57
N GLU A 99 -1.56 0.76 8.37
CA GLU A 99 -1.08 0.30 9.68
C GLU A 99 0.10 -0.65 9.56
N GLU A 100 0.07 -1.58 8.60
CA GLU A 100 1.19 -2.48 8.37
C GLU A 100 2.41 -1.74 7.78
N ILE A 101 2.22 -0.70 6.97
CA ILE A 101 3.30 0.22 6.57
C ILE A 101 3.90 0.90 7.79
N ARG A 102 3.07 1.44 8.68
CA ARG A 102 3.52 2.08 9.92
C ARG A 102 4.35 1.13 10.78
N LYS A 103 3.87 -0.09 10.98
CA LYS A 103 4.56 -1.09 11.82
C LYS A 103 5.90 -1.56 11.22
N ARG A 104 5.94 -1.77 9.89
CA ARG A 104 7.04 -2.48 9.23
C ARG A 104 7.99 -1.60 8.45
N LYS A 105 7.52 -0.46 7.92
CA LYS A 105 8.26 0.38 6.98
C LYS A 105 8.48 1.82 7.44
N TYR A 106 7.96 2.22 8.58
CA TYR A 106 8.05 3.59 9.06
C TYR A 106 9.50 4.09 9.16
N ARG A 107 10.40 3.28 9.74
CA ARG A 107 11.83 3.64 9.85
C ARG A 107 12.52 3.79 8.47
N GLU A 108 12.14 2.95 7.51
CA GLU A 108 12.66 3.04 6.14
C GLU A 108 12.15 4.30 5.44
N LEU A 109 10.86 4.62 5.61
CA LEU A 109 10.24 5.83 5.08
C LEU A 109 10.90 7.11 5.63
N LEU A 110 11.16 7.18 6.93
CA LEU A 110 11.85 8.32 7.54
C LEU A 110 13.27 8.51 6.99
N ARG A 111 13.99 7.42 6.68
CA ARG A 111 15.34 7.49 6.10
C ARG A 111 15.37 8.09 4.69
N LEU A 112 14.25 8.09 3.97
CA LEU A 112 14.17 8.72 2.65
C LEU A 112 14.26 10.24 2.72
N LYS A 113 14.01 10.84 3.89
CA LYS A 113 14.01 12.31 4.08
C LYS A 113 13.21 13.03 2.99
N ALA A 114 12.05 12.45 2.62
CA ALA A 114 11.22 12.99 1.55
C ALA A 114 10.56 14.30 1.99
N ASP A 115 10.59 15.33 1.15
CA ASP A 115 9.97 16.63 1.40
C ASP A 115 8.47 16.64 1.07
N ALA A 116 7.99 15.63 0.34
CA ALA A 116 6.59 15.53 -0.07
C ALA A 116 6.21 14.11 -0.45
N VAL A 117 4.92 13.82 -0.43
CA VAL A 117 4.33 12.57 -0.94
C VAL A 117 3.48 12.86 -2.18
N ILE A 118 3.76 12.15 -3.28
CA ILE A 118 3.07 12.36 -4.54
C ILE A 118 2.41 11.04 -4.97
N PRO A 119 1.07 10.98 -5.04
CA PRO A 119 0.39 9.78 -5.52
C PRO A 119 0.60 9.59 -7.02
N VAL A 120 0.85 8.35 -7.44
CA VAL A 120 0.88 8.02 -8.87
C VAL A 120 -0.49 8.32 -9.48
N PRO A 121 -0.57 9.17 -10.53
CA PRO A 121 -1.84 9.54 -11.15
C PRO A 121 -2.46 8.36 -11.89
N ILE A 122 -3.78 8.36 -11.99
CA ILE A 122 -4.51 7.41 -12.85
C ILE A 122 -5.07 8.13 -14.08
N HIS A 123 -5.28 7.38 -15.15
CA HIS A 123 -5.87 7.90 -16.38
C HIS A 123 -7.28 8.44 -16.12
N LYS A 124 -7.65 9.60 -16.72
CA LYS A 124 -8.93 10.30 -16.54
C LYS A 124 -10.16 9.39 -16.70
N LYS A 125 -10.19 8.50 -17.70
CA LYS A 125 -11.28 7.52 -17.90
C LYS A 125 -11.43 6.57 -16.71
N LYS A 126 -10.31 6.09 -16.13
CA LYS A 126 -10.33 5.23 -14.94
C LYS A 126 -10.81 5.99 -13.70
N ARG A 127 -10.41 7.26 -13.54
CA ARG A 127 -10.87 8.12 -12.45
C ARG A 127 -12.39 8.35 -12.51
N ARG A 128 -12.93 8.65 -13.70
CA ARG A 128 -14.39 8.80 -13.90
C ARG A 128 -15.15 7.52 -13.55
N LYS A 129 -14.68 6.35 -14.02
CA LYS A 129 -15.33 5.06 -13.75
C LYS A 129 -15.26 4.65 -12.28
N ARG A 130 -14.16 4.94 -11.59
CA ARG A 130 -13.88 4.50 -10.23
C ARG A 130 -14.32 5.51 -9.18
N GLY A 131 -14.39 6.79 -9.54
CA GLY A 131 -14.69 7.91 -8.65
C GLY A 131 -13.52 8.40 -7.79
N PHE A 132 -12.40 7.67 -7.75
CA PHE A 132 -11.22 8.01 -6.94
C PHE A 132 -9.93 7.40 -7.49
N ASN A 133 -8.80 7.88 -6.99
CA ASN A 133 -7.48 7.29 -7.20
C ASN A 133 -7.06 6.55 -5.92
N GLN A 134 -6.86 5.24 -5.99
CA GLN A 134 -6.41 4.46 -4.82
C GLN A 134 -5.04 4.91 -4.30
N ALA A 135 -4.16 5.41 -5.17
CA ALA A 135 -2.85 5.90 -4.74
C ALA A 135 -2.96 7.14 -3.83
N GLU A 136 -4.00 7.97 -4.00
CA GLU A 136 -4.26 9.13 -3.14
C GLU A 136 -4.59 8.70 -1.71
N ILE A 137 -5.33 7.60 -1.52
CA ILE A 137 -5.66 7.08 -0.17
C ILE A 137 -4.38 6.69 0.57
N PHE A 138 -3.49 5.96 -0.11
CA PHE A 138 -2.21 5.56 0.48
C PHE A 138 -1.27 6.74 0.68
N ALA A 139 -1.17 7.64 -0.31
CA ALA A 139 -0.33 8.82 -0.23
C ALA A 139 -0.73 9.73 0.93
N LYS A 140 -2.05 9.94 1.14
CA LYS A 140 -2.54 10.72 2.27
C LYS A 140 -2.12 10.10 3.60
N GLY A 141 -2.34 8.81 3.80
CA GLY A 141 -1.95 8.15 5.05
C GLY A 141 -0.44 8.11 5.28
N ILE A 142 0.38 8.02 4.21
CA ILE A 142 1.84 8.10 4.32
C ILE A 142 2.29 9.53 4.61
N ALA A 143 1.69 10.54 3.98
CA ALA A 143 1.97 11.95 4.23
C ALA A 143 1.69 12.32 5.71
N GLU A 144 0.54 11.89 6.24
CA GLU A 144 0.20 12.04 7.64
C GLU A 144 1.18 11.32 8.58
N MET A 145 1.67 10.12 8.21
CA MET A 145 2.68 9.40 9.00
C MET A 145 4.02 10.14 9.07
N LEU A 146 4.41 10.82 8.00
CA LEU A 146 5.70 11.46 7.85
C LEU A 146 5.67 12.97 8.22
N ASP A 147 4.49 13.49 8.52
CA ASP A 147 4.26 14.92 8.70
C ASP A 147 4.76 15.73 7.48
N GLN A 148 4.40 15.26 6.27
CA GLN A 148 4.83 15.85 5.01
C GLN A 148 3.63 16.23 4.14
N PRO A 149 3.75 17.26 3.29
CA PRO A 149 2.70 17.65 2.37
C PRO A 149 2.45 16.56 1.32
N MET A 150 1.18 16.42 0.92
CA MET A 150 0.79 15.61 -0.23
C MET A 150 0.46 16.51 -1.42
N TYR A 151 1.19 16.36 -2.52
CA TYR A 151 0.88 17.06 -3.76
C TYR A 151 0.15 16.17 -4.74
N ASN A 152 -1.04 16.60 -5.16
CA ASN A 152 -1.83 15.92 -6.16
C ASN A 152 -1.75 16.67 -7.49
N LYS A 153 -1.14 16.08 -8.54
CA LYS A 153 -1.00 16.71 -9.86
C LYS A 153 -2.33 17.01 -10.56
N ASP A 154 -3.44 16.47 -10.06
CA ASP A 154 -4.77 16.74 -10.61
C ASP A 154 -5.39 18.07 -10.12
N CYS A 155 -4.85 18.67 -9.07
CA CYS A 155 -5.19 20.01 -8.62
C CYS A 155 -4.19 21.03 -9.19
N GLY A 156 -4.41 21.42 -10.43
CA GLY A 156 -3.75 22.58 -11.02
C GLY A 156 -4.26 23.90 -10.42
N LYS A 157 -4.22 24.03 -9.09
CA LYS A 157 -4.32 25.27 -8.33
C LYS A 157 -3.70 24.99 -6.95
N ASN A 158 -2.55 25.58 -6.75
CA ASN A 158 -2.02 25.80 -5.41
C ASN A 158 -3.02 26.59 -4.56
N PRO A 159 -3.06 26.37 -3.24
CA PRO A 159 -3.60 27.36 -2.34
C PRO A 159 -2.72 28.59 -2.35
#